data_2f6c35aaef783b10bdfda5cad0bd727d
#
_entry.id   2f6c35aaef783b10bdfda5cad0bd727d
#
_cell.length_a   1.000
_cell.length_b   1.000
_cell.length_c   1.000
_cell.angle_alpha   90.00
_cell.angle_beta   90.00
_cell.angle_gamma   90.00
#
_symmetry.space_group_name_H-M   'P 1'
#
loop_
_entity.id
_entity.type
_entity.pdbx_description
1 polymer ?
#
loop_
_entity_poly.entity_id
_entity_poly.type
_entity_poly.pdbx_seq_one_letter_code
_entity_poly.pdbx_strand_id
1 'polypeptide(L)'
;LHKHLDGRGEGRFKGSAFVRDRIRGKGGGVSSTATHPIGIFDSGVGGLTVVRAVMERLPRENIIYFGDTARVPYGVKSPDTVARYAAQITNFLLARSVKLLVVACNTMAAVALDTITALSPVPVLEVIDAGARSALAASKTKRIGIIATPSTIASQAYVVALRRIGGPEVFTAARACPLFVPLVEEGWLDHPATWLVAEEYLGPLLAEHLDTLILGCTHYPLLRPLLGEVVGPDVRLQDSATAVAERAAAILAEFGLENPSADPPRYTYHVTDMPHRFLEIGQRFLGRPMDDIRLERF
;
A
#
# COMPACT_ATOMS: atom_id res chain seq x y z
N LEU A 1 7.72 -40.64 21.58
CA LEU A 1 7.98 -39.38 22.32
C LEU A 1 7.21 -38.25 21.60
N HIS A 2 6.01 -37.99 22.09
CA HIS A 2 5.18 -36.83 21.68
C HIS A 2 5.79 -35.54 22.23
N LYS A 3 6.04 -34.55 21.38
CA LYS A 3 6.15 -33.15 21.78
C LYS A 3 5.02 -32.35 21.10
N HIS A 4 4.18 -31.77 21.95
CA HIS A 4 3.16 -30.81 21.62
C HIS A 4 3.75 -29.66 20.80
N LEU A 5 3.16 -29.39 19.64
CA LEU A 5 3.31 -28.12 18.91
C LEU A 5 2.15 -27.23 19.32
N ASP A 6 2.47 -26.25 20.15
CA ASP A 6 1.55 -25.20 20.60
C ASP A 6 1.33 -24.22 19.44
N GLY A 7 0.10 -24.22 18.92
CA GLY A 7 -0.29 -23.42 17.76
C GLY A 7 -0.67 -21.99 18.14
N ARG A 8 0.27 -21.08 18.19
CA ARG A 8 0.03 -19.62 18.12
C ARG A 8 1.06 -18.98 17.21
N GLY A 9 0.80 -19.01 15.92
CA GLY A 9 1.53 -18.29 14.89
C GLY A 9 1.15 -16.82 14.82
N GLU A 10 1.42 -16.04 15.85
CA GLU A 10 1.46 -14.58 15.74
C GLU A 10 2.72 -14.21 14.95
N GLY A 11 2.52 -13.69 13.74
CA GLY A 11 3.60 -13.16 12.89
C GLY A 11 4.29 -11.98 13.59
N ARG A 12 5.29 -12.27 14.46
CA ARG A 12 6.15 -11.25 15.05
C ARG A 12 6.91 -10.55 13.93
N PHE A 13 6.75 -9.25 13.81
CA PHE A 13 7.61 -8.39 12.99
C PHE A 13 9.09 -8.72 13.24
N LYS A 14 9.83 -9.07 12.19
CA LYS A 14 11.29 -9.07 12.24
C LYS A 14 11.71 -7.61 12.44
N GLY A 15 12.02 -7.22 13.66
CA GLY A 15 12.32 -5.83 14.05
C GLY A 15 11.60 -5.36 15.31
N SER A 16 10.55 -6.08 15.78
CA SER A 16 9.74 -5.62 16.93
C SER A 16 10.54 -5.41 18.20
N ALA A 17 11.55 -6.23 18.49
CA ALA A 17 12.41 -6.08 19.67
C ALA A 17 13.32 -4.84 19.53
N PHE A 18 13.97 -4.66 18.38
CA PHE A 18 14.87 -3.53 18.11
C PHE A 18 14.14 -2.18 18.07
N VAL A 19 12.92 -2.15 17.52
CA VAL A 19 12.05 -0.97 17.50
C VAL A 19 11.51 -0.69 18.90
N ARG A 20 11.10 -1.71 19.68
CA ARG A 20 10.64 -1.55 21.07
C ARG A 20 11.72 -0.98 21.99
N ASP A 21 12.96 -1.45 21.87
CA ASP A 21 14.07 -0.96 22.69
C ASP A 21 14.43 0.49 22.36
N ARG A 22 14.36 0.89 21.09
CA ARG A 22 14.62 2.28 20.69
C ARG A 22 13.51 3.25 21.08
N ILE A 23 12.24 2.83 21.05
CA ILE A 23 11.10 3.65 21.50
C ILE A 23 11.06 3.77 23.01
N ARG A 24 11.44 2.71 23.77
CA ARG A 24 11.48 2.71 25.25
C ARG A 24 12.74 3.35 25.84
N GLY A 25 13.82 3.47 25.09
CA GLY A 25 15.14 3.91 25.59
C GLY A 25 15.30 5.42 25.83
N LYS A 26 14.26 6.23 25.64
CA LYS A 26 14.26 7.66 26.01
C LYS A 26 13.19 7.87 27.09
N GLY A 27 13.58 7.67 28.35
CA GLY A 27 12.72 7.87 29.52
C GLY A 27 12.12 9.29 29.59
N GLY A 28 10.81 9.35 29.90
CA GLY A 28 10.12 10.55 30.35
C GLY A 28 8.91 10.97 29.54
N GLY A 29 7.69 10.71 30.08
CA GLY A 29 6.43 11.32 29.62
C GLY A 29 5.77 10.60 28.44
N VAL A 30 4.45 10.74 28.30
CA VAL A 30 3.69 10.37 27.10
C VAL A 30 4.46 10.90 25.90
N SER A 31 4.98 9.97 25.09
CA SER A 31 6.07 10.17 24.15
C SER A 31 5.79 11.35 23.22
N SER A 32 6.70 12.33 23.18
CA SER A 32 6.70 13.42 22.18
C SER A 32 6.59 12.89 20.74
N THR A 33 6.90 11.60 20.52
CA THR A 33 6.79 10.93 19.24
C THR A 33 5.37 10.55 18.85
N ALA A 34 4.41 10.48 19.78
CA ALA A 34 3.02 10.14 19.49
C ALA A 34 2.32 11.19 18.59
N THR A 35 2.72 12.46 18.69
CA THR A 35 2.20 13.54 17.84
C THR A 35 2.88 13.63 16.47
N HIS A 36 3.97 12.87 16.26
CA HIS A 36 4.66 12.83 14.97
C HIS A 36 3.76 12.26 13.87
N PRO A 37 3.94 12.68 12.60
CA PRO A 37 3.08 12.24 11.52
C PRO A 37 3.34 10.78 11.11
N ILE A 38 2.35 10.18 10.47
CA ILE A 38 2.52 8.97 9.66
C ILE A 38 3.08 9.40 8.30
N GLY A 39 4.20 8.82 7.88
CA GLY A 39 4.75 9.02 6.55
C GLY A 39 4.19 7.98 5.58
N ILE A 40 3.46 8.40 4.56
CA ILE A 40 2.89 7.53 3.52
C ILE A 40 3.50 7.94 2.19
N PHE A 41 3.96 6.98 1.39
CA PHE A 41 4.59 7.31 0.12
C PHE A 41 4.28 6.32 -1.00
N ASP A 42 4.27 6.86 -2.21
CA ASP A 42 3.95 6.18 -3.46
C ASP A 42 4.79 6.73 -4.62
N SER A 43 4.78 6.03 -5.75
CA SER A 43 5.42 6.52 -6.98
C SER A 43 4.76 7.77 -7.58
N GLY A 44 3.53 8.08 -7.20
CA GLY A 44 2.80 9.20 -7.81
C GLY A 44 1.56 9.59 -7.02
N VAL A 45 0.40 9.55 -7.66
CA VAL A 45 -0.90 9.97 -7.10
C VAL A 45 -1.68 8.81 -6.47
N GLY A 46 -1.45 7.58 -6.92
CA GLY A 46 -2.27 6.42 -6.58
C GLY A 46 -2.34 6.11 -5.08
N GLY A 47 -1.24 6.30 -4.35
CA GLY A 47 -1.16 6.07 -2.91
C GLY A 47 -2.13 6.91 -2.07
N LEU A 48 -2.77 7.92 -2.64
CA LEU A 48 -3.84 8.69 -1.99
C LEU A 48 -5.07 7.83 -1.66
N THR A 49 -5.27 6.68 -2.31
CA THR A 49 -6.27 5.68 -1.90
C THR A 49 -5.97 5.11 -0.52
N VAL A 50 -4.69 4.86 -0.22
CA VAL A 50 -4.23 4.41 1.10
C VAL A 50 -4.32 5.54 2.11
N VAL A 51 -3.93 6.77 1.73
CA VAL A 51 -4.07 7.96 2.59
C VAL A 51 -5.52 8.16 3.02
N ARG A 52 -6.47 8.05 2.09
CA ARG A 52 -7.90 8.15 2.38
C ARG A 52 -8.33 7.13 3.44
N ALA A 53 -7.99 5.86 3.26
CA ALA A 53 -8.33 4.81 4.22
C ALA A 53 -7.71 5.05 5.62
N VAL A 54 -6.46 5.53 5.66
CA VAL A 54 -5.79 5.90 6.92
C VAL A 54 -6.46 7.10 7.59
N MET A 55 -6.85 8.14 6.85
CA MET A 55 -7.59 9.30 7.38
C MET A 55 -8.95 8.89 7.97
N GLU A 56 -9.68 8.01 7.27
CA GLU A 56 -10.98 7.51 7.73
C GLU A 56 -10.85 6.67 9.01
N ARG A 57 -9.83 5.81 9.10
CA ARG A 57 -9.61 4.90 10.22
C ARG A 57 -8.93 5.56 11.42
N LEU A 58 -8.08 6.53 11.17
CA LEU A 58 -7.22 7.22 12.15
C LEU A 58 -7.38 8.74 12.04
N PRO A 59 -8.57 9.29 12.33
CA PRO A 59 -8.93 10.69 12.02
C PRO A 59 -8.19 11.74 12.84
N ARG A 60 -7.39 11.35 13.84
CA ARG A 60 -6.58 12.28 14.65
C ARG A 60 -5.11 12.30 14.24
N GLU A 61 -4.69 11.43 13.34
CA GLU A 61 -3.30 11.28 12.94
C GLU A 61 -2.85 12.36 11.95
N ASN A 62 -1.69 12.95 12.20
CA ASN A 62 -1.02 13.79 11.23
C ASN A 62 -0.44 12.89 10.13
N ILE A 63 -0.49 13.35 8.88
CA ILE A 63 0.01 12.58 7.73
C ILE A 63 0.91 13.47 6.88
N ILE A 64 2.08 12.94 6.52
CA ILE A 64 2.91 13.43 5.43
C ILE A 64 2.83 12.41 4.30
N TYR A 65 2.26 12.83 3.17
CA TYR A 65 2.28 12.04 1.95
C TYR A 65 3.40 12.49 1.03
N PHE A 66 4.06 11.51 0.38
CA PHE A 66 5.05 11.77 -0.65
C PHE A 66 4.72 11.02 -1.94
N GLY A 67 4.49 11.77 -3.04
CA GLY A 67 4.28 11.24 -4.38
C GLY A 67 5.44 11.63 -5.31
N ASP A 68 6.14 10.64 -5.87
CA ASP A 68 7.30 10.87 -6.73
C ASP A 68 6.89 11.10 -8.20
N THR A 69 6.14 12.15 -8.42
CA THR A 69 5.48 12.47 -9.69
C THR A 69 6.43 12.73 -10.85
N ALA A 70 7.67 13.18 -10.60
CA ALA A 70 8.68 13.40 -11.65
C ALA A 70 9.24 12.11 -12.24
N ARG A 71 9.13 10.98 -11.53
CA ARG A 71 9.82 9.73 -11.90
C ARG A 71 8.88 8.57 -12.21
N VAL A 72 7.58 8.84 -12.34
CA VAL A 72 6.58 7.85 -12.79
C VAL A 72 6.83 7.41 -14.25
N PRO A 73 6.35 6.22 -14.66
CA PRO A 73 5.80 5.15 -13.85
C PRO A 73 6.89 4.22 -13.28
N TYR A 74 6.72 3.72 -12.05
CA TYR A 74 7.67 2.79 -11.44
C TYR A 74 7.49 1.35 -11.93
N GLY A 75 6.30 0.99 -12.36
CA GLY A 75 5.93 -0.38 -12.73
C GLY A 75 6.69 -0.99 -13.91
N VAL A 76 7.49 -0.18 -14.64
CA VAL A 76 8.32 -0.61 -15.78
C VAL A 76 9.81 -0.34 -15.54
N LYS A 77 10.20 0.11 -14.35
CA LYS A 77 11.60 0.37 -13.99
C LYS A 77 12.27 -0.87 -13.38
N SER A 78 13.60 -0.90 -13.44
CA SER A 78 14.39 -1.95 -12.79
C SER A 78 14.28 -1.88 -11.26
N PRO A 79 14.40 -3.02 -10.55
CA PRO A 79 14.39 -3.07 -9.09
C PRO A 79 15.41 -2.12 -8.45
N ASP A 80 16.64 -2.06 -8.96
CA ASP A 80 17.70 -1.18 -8.43
C ASP A 80 17.34 0.30 -8.53
N THR A 81 16.69 0.69 -9.64
CA THR A 81 16.23 2.08 -9.83
C THR A 81 15.12 2.41 -8.84
N VAL A 82 14.16 1.51 -8.65
CA VAL A 82 13.07 1.69 -7.66
C VAL A 82 13.62 1.73 -6.24
N ALA A 83 14.56 0.85 -5.89
CA ALA A 83 15.19 0.82 -4.57
C ALA A 83 15.93 2.13 -4.25
N ARG A 84 16.68 2.68 -5.22
CA ARG A 84 17.35 3.97 -5.07
C ARG A 84 16.36 5.11 -4.82
N TYR A 85 15.25 5.17 -5.55
CA TYR A 85 14.22 6.20 -5.35
C TYR A 85 13.50 6.03 -4.01
N ALA A 86 13.16 4.79 -3.66
CA ALA A 86 12.57 4.48 -2.37
C ALA A 86 13.46 4.89 -1.19
N ALA A 87 14.78 4.69 -1.30
CA ALA A 87 15.75 5.14 -0.30
C ALA A 87 15.75 6.66 -0.11
N GLN A 88 15.71 7.44 -1.20
CA GLN A 88 15.64 8.90 -1.14
C GLN A 88 14.37 9.38 -0.44
N ILE A 89 13.20 8.80 -0.80
CA ILE A 89 11.91 9.14 -0.19
C ILE A 89 11.88 8.75 1.28
N THR A 90 12.40 7.57 1.62
CA THR A 90 12.51 7.10 3.01
C THR A 90 13.30 8.08 3.86
N ASN A 91 14.50 8.48 3.41
CA ASN A 91 15.32 9.45 4.13
C ASN A 91 14.63 10.82 4.26
N PHE A 92 13.91 11.27 3.22
CA PHE A 92 13.13 12.50 3.26
C PHE A 92 12.07 12.48 4.36
N LEU A 93 11.31 11.39 4.47
CA LEU A 93 10.28 11.24 5.49
C LEU A 93 10.87 11.09 6.90
N LEU A 94 11.95 10.32 7.05
CA LEU A 94 12.64 10.16 8.33
C LEU A 94 13.21 11.48 8.86
N ALA A 95 13.73 12.35 7.98
CA ALA A 95 14.18 13.70 8.34
C ALA A 95 13.04 14.60 8.87
N ARG A 96 11.77 14.23 8.61
CA ARG A 96 10.57 14.90 9.11
C ARG A 96 9.97 14.22 10.34
N SER A 97 10.74 13.36 10.98
CA SER A 97 10.41 12.71 12.25
C SER A 97 9.08 11.93 12.21
N VAL A 98 8.81 11.20 11.13
CA VAL A 98 7.63 10.33 11.05
C VAL A 98 7.72 9.21 12.09
N LYS A 99 6.58 8.78 12.67
CA LYS A 99 6.49 7.70 13.66
C LYS A 99 6.21 6.32 13.07
N LEU A 100 5.73 6.28 11.85
CA LEU A 100 5.40 5.08 11.07
C LEU A 100 5.64 5.40 9.60
N LEU A 101 6.23 4.47 8.85
CA LEU A 101 6.32 4.52 7.40
C LEU A 101 5.32 3.57 6.78
N VAL A 102 4.54 4.05 5.80
CA VAL A 102 3.59 3.26 5.01
C VAL A 102 4.02 3.29 3.54
N VAL A 103 4.43 2.14 3.02
CA VAL A 103 4.77 1.95 1.61
C VAL A 103 3.48 1.64 0.86
N ALA A 104 2.85 2.67 0.29
CA ALA A 104 1.57 2.55 -0.42
C ALA A 104 1.75 1.97 -1.84
N CYS A 105 2.90 2.19 -2.47
CA CYS A 105 3.21 1.70 -3.81
C CYS A 105 3.48 0.20 -3.82
N ASN A 106 2.66 -0.56 -4.54
CA ASN A 106 2.85 -2.00 -4.70
C ASN A 106 4.20 -2.34 -5.38
N THR A 107 4.63 -1.53 -6.35
CA THR A 107 5.93 -1.73 -7.00
C THR A 107 7.08 -1.54 -6.02
N MET A 108 7.06 -0.48 -5.19
CA MET A 108 8.09 -0.28 -4.16
C MET A 108 8.06 -1.38 -3.11
N ALA A 109 6.88 -1.76 -2.63
CA ALA A 109 6.71 -2.85 -1.67
C ALA A 109 7.26 -4.18 -2.21
N ALA A 110 7.08 -4.43 -3.52
CA ALA A 110 7.52 -5.65 -4.18
C ALA A 110 9.04 -5.76 -4.35
N VAL A 111 9.76 -4.65 -4.59
CA VAL A 111 11.17 -4.72 -5.03
C VAL A 111 12.14 -3.88 -4.19
N ALA A 112 11.65 -3.05 -3.26
CA ALA A 112 12.48 -2.13 -2.49
C ALA A 112 12.27 -2.23 -0.96
N LEU A 113 11.44 -3.16 -0.48
CA LEU A 113 11.07 -3.26 0.93
C LEU A 113 12.27 -3.47 1.85
N ASP A 114 13.22 -4.32 1.45
CA ASP A 114 14.44 -4.57 2.24
C ASP A 114 15.28 -3.31 2.40
N THR A 115 15.42 -2.51 1.33
CA THR A 115 16.12 -1.22 1.36
C THR A 115 15.44 -0.24 2.32
N ILE A 116 14.11 -0.11 2.23
CA ILE A 116 13.31 0.77 3.09
C ILE A 116 13.43 0.35 4.55
N THR A 117 13.29 -0.94 4.82
CA THR A 117 13.34 -1.49 6.19
C THR A 117 14.74 -1.34 6.80
N ALA A 118 15.81 -1.54 6.02
CA ALA A 118 17.18 -1.37 6.49
C ALA A 118 17.50 0.09 6.90
N LEU A 119 16.89 1.06 6.22
CA LEU A 119 17.07 2.50 6.52
C LEU A 119 16.20 2.96 7.70
N SER A 120 15.08 2.30 7.97
CA SER A 120 14.06 2.82 8.88
C SER A 120 14.32 2.49 10.35
N PRO A 121 14.41 3.50 11.23
CA PRO A 121 14.40 3.31 12.68
C PRO A 121 12.99 3.20 13.26
N VAL A 122 11.94 3.41 12.46
CA VAL A 122 10.52 3.33 12.85
C VAL A 122 9.84 2.15 12.18
N PRO A 123 8.67 1.70 12.67
CA PRO A 123 7.93 0.62 12.01
C PRO A 123 7.69 0.93 10.52
N VAL A 124 7.76 -0.11 9.68
CA VAL A 124 7.43 -0.06 8.25
C VAL A 124 6.24 -0.97 7.99
N LEU A 125 5.21 -0.43 7.38
CA LEU A 125 4.02 -1.15 6.93
C LEU A 125 3.95 -1.06 5.40
N GLU A 126 3.56 -2.14 4.74
CA GLU A 126 3.47 -2.16 3.28
C GLU A 126 2.19 -2.87 2.79
N VAL A 127 1.84 -2.60 1.55
CA VAL A 127 0.54 -2.98 0.96
C VAL A 127 0.42 -4.46 0.57
N ILE A 128 1.51 -5.17 0.30
CA ILE A 128 1.46 -6.55 -0.22
C ILE A 128 1.07 -7.54 0.88
N ASP A 129 1.72 -7.49 2.04
CA ASP A 129 1.37 -8.37 3.16
C ASP A 129 -0.07 -8.10 3.64
N ALA A 130 -0.44 -6.82 3.76
CA ALA A 130 -1.79 -6.42 4.15
C ALA A 130 -2.84 -6.90 3.13
N GLY A 131 -2.59 -6.70 1.83
CA GLY A 131 -3.46 -7.13 0.75
C GLY A 131 -3.58 -8.66 0.65
N ALA A 132 -2.47 -9.40 0.82
CA ALA A 132 -2.47 -10.86 0.81
C ALA A 132 -3.29 -11.44 1.98
N ARG A 133 -3.17 -10.89 3.19
CA ARG A 133 -3.98 -11.29 4.35
C ARG A 133 -5.46 -11.02 4.12
N SER A 134 -5.80 -9.85 3.60
CA SER A 134 -7.18 -9.48 3.29
C SER A 134 -7.79 -10.41 2.24
N ALA A 135 -7.04 -10.72 1.18
CA ALA A 135 -7.50 -11.62 0.13
C ALA A 135 -7.72 -13.05 0.63
N LEU A 136 -6.80 -13.58 1.45
CA LEU A 136 -6.97 -14.90 2.08
C LEU A 136 -8.16 -14.97 3.02
N ALA A 137 -8.43 -13.91 3.77
CA ALA A 137 -9.60 -13.84 4.65
C ALA A 137 -10.93 -13.76 3.86
N ALA A 138 -10.91 -13.16 2.67
CA ALA A 138 -12.07 -13.04 1.79
C ALA A 138 -12.32 -14.30 0.96
N SER A 139 -11.27 -15.04 0.59
CA SER A 139 -11.33 -16.21 -0.28
C SER A 139 -11.92 -17.43 0.45
N LYS A 140 -12.84 -18.13 -0.21
CA LYS A 140 -13.44 -19.39 0.29
C LYS A 140 -12.70 -20.62 -0.24
N THR A 141 -12.19 -20.53 -1.46
CA THR A 141 -11.58 -21.67 -2.17
C THR A 141 -10.06 -21.60 -2.22
N LYS A 142 -9.48 -20.50 -1.73
CA LYS A 142 -8.04 -20.16 -1.84
C LYS A 142 -7.55 -20.09 -3.29
N ARG A 143 -8.43 -19.75 -4.23
CA ARG A 143 -8.10 -19.51 -5.63
C ARG A 143 -8.10 -18.01 -5.90
N ILE A 144 -6.91 -17.42 -5.88
CA ILE A 144 -6.72 -15.97 -5.83
C ILE A 144 -6.03 -15.48 -7.09
N GLY A 145 -6.70 -14.56 -7.80
CA GLY A 145 -6.12 -13.79 -8.90
C GLY A 145 -5.36 -12.57 -8.40
N ILE A 146 -4.35 -12.15 -9.16
CA ILE A 146 -3.56 -10.96 -8.86
C ILE A 146 -3.43 -10.15 -10.15
N ILE A 147 -3.90 -8.91 -10.15
CA ILE A 147 -3.59 -7.93 -11.19
C ILE A 147 -2.71 -6.84 -10.61
N ALA A 148 -1.62 -6.48 -11.31
CA ALA A 148 -0.66 -5.48 -10.84
C ALA A 148 0.15 -4.91 -12.01
N THR A 149 1.12 -4.05 -11.70
CA THR A 149 2.11 -3.56 -12.67
C THR A 149 3.07 -4.67 -13.10
N PRO A 150 3.73 -4.57 -14.27
CA PRO A 150 4.69 -5.57 -14.74
C PRO A 150 5.78 -5.89 -13.71
N SER A 151 6.38 -4.88 -13.07
CA SER A 151 7.42 -5.09 -12.05
C SER A 151 6.90 -5.82 -10.81
N THR A 152 5.68 -5.50 -10.34
CA THR A 152 5.05 -6.21 -9.21
C THR A 152 4.77 -7.68 -9.55
N ILE A 153 4.28 -7.97 -10.75
CA ILE A 153 4.04 -9.35 -11.19
C ILE A 153 5.35 -10.12 -11.32
N ALA A 154 6.36 -9.53 -11.97
CA ALA A 154 7.67 -10.16 -12.17
C ALA A 154 8.38 -10.49 -10.86
N SER A 155 8.20 -9.69 -9.80
CA SER A 155 8.77 -9.95 -8.47
C SER A 155 8.17 -11.17 -7.76
N GLN A 156 6.98 -11.61 -8.14
CA GLN A 156 6.18 -12.63 -7.45
C GLN A 156 5.86 -12.34 -5.97
N ALA A 157 6.03 -11.10 -5.50
CA ALA A 157 5.90 -10.76 -4.08
C ALA A 157 4.54 -11.14 -3.49
N TYR A 158 3.43 -10.94 -4.22
CA TYR A 158 2.11 -11.40 -3.79
C TYR A 158 2.00 -12.93 -3.70
N VAL A 159 2.55 -13.66 -4.67
CA VAL A 159 2.55 -15.13 -4.67
C VAL A 159 3.29 -15.68 -3.46
N VAL A 160 4.47 -15.12 -3.18
CA VAL A 160 5.27 -15.47 -2.01
C VAL A 160 4.52 -15.14 -0.71
N ALA A 161 3.92 -13.96 -0.60
CA ALA A 161 3.16 -13.55 0.58
C ALA A 161 1.94 -14.45 0.81
N LEU A 162 1.15 -14.74 -0.23
CA LEU A 162 -0.03 -15.60 -0.17
C LEU A 162 0.33 -17.01 0.28
N ARG A 163 1.38 -17.62 -0.29
CA ARG A 163 1.83 -18.97 0.10
C ARG A 163 2.42 -19.01 1.51
N ARG A 164 3.16 -17.98 1.90
CA ARG A 164 3.71 -17.87 3.26
C ARG A 164 2.61 -17.78 4.32
N ILE A 165 1.50 -17.10 4.03
CA ILE A 165 0.41 -16.87 4.99
C ILE A 165 -0.63 -17.99 4.93
N GLY A 166 -1.06 -18.37 3.72
CA GLY A 166 -2.17 -19.28 3.48
C GLY A 166 -1.80 -20.75 3.27
N GLY A 167 -0.48 -21.04 3.13
CA GLY A 167 0.01 -22.39 2.87
C GLY A 167 0.25 -22.70 1.39
N PRO A 168 0.88 -23.86 1.10
CA PRO A 168 1.23 -24.26 -0.26
C PRO A 168 0.02 -24.57 -1.14
N GLU A 169 -1.13 -24.82 -0.55
CA GLU A 169 -2.39 -25.12 -1.25
C GLU A 169 -3.05 -23.88 -1.88
N VAL A 170 -2.56 -22.67 -1.60
CA VAL A 170 -3.09 -21.45 -2.22
C VAL A 170 -2.76 -21.45 -3.71
N PHE A 171 -3.81 -21.54 -4.53
CA PHE A 171 -3.69 -21.35 -5.97
C PHE A 171 -3.63 -19.87 -6.31
N THR A 172 -2.71 -19.51 -7.20
CA THR A 172 -2.54 -18.13 -7.64
C THR A 172 -2.40 -18.04 -9.15
N ALA A 173 -3.15 -17.13 -9.78
CA ALA A 173 -2.97 -16.71 -11.15
C ALA A 173 -2.70 -15.21 -11.19
N ALA A 174 -1.72 -14.77 -11.98
CA ALA A 174 -1.27 -13.38 -11.96
C ALA A 174 -1.15 -12.78 -13.36
N ARG A 175 -1.58 -11.52 -13.53
CA ARG A 175 -1.53 -10.81 -14.80
C ARG A 175 -1.03 -9.39 -14.63
N ALA A 176 -0.09 -8.97 -15.46
CA ALA A 176 0.32 -7.58 -15.56
C ALA A 176 -0.72 -6.77 -16.35
N CYS A 177 -1.17 -5.64 -15.80
CA CYS A 177 -2.20 -4.78 -16.38
C CYS A 177 -1.71 -3.32 -16.52
N PRO A 178 -0.67 -3.06 -17.33
CA PRO A 178 0.00 -1.75 -17.38
C PRO A 178 -0.91 -0.61 -17.87
N LEU A 179 -1.91 -0.88 -18.71
CA LEU A 179 -2.78 0.16 -19.25
C LEU A 179 -3.79 0.71 -18.25
N PHE A 180 -4.08 0.03 -17.15
CA PHE A 180 -5.03 0.55 -16.16
C PHE A 180 -4.56 1.84 -15.49
N VAL A 181 -3.25 2.01 -15.27
CA VAL A 181 -2.70 3.24 -14.65
C VAL A 181 -3.04 4.47 -15.49
N PRO A 182 -2.62 4.57 -16.79
CA PRO A 182 -2.96 5.74 -17.60
C PRO A 182 -4.46 5.93 -17.81
N LEU A 183 -5.24 4.87 -17.96
CA LEU A 183 -6.70 4.98 -18.10
C LEU A 183 -7.35 5.63 -16.87
N VAL A 184 -6.89 5.26 -15.66
CA VAL A 184 -7.36 5.85 -14.40
C VAL A 184 -6.94 7.30 -14.27
N GLU A 185 -5.69 7.65 -14.61
CA GLU A 185 -5.19 9.02 -14.51
C GLU A 185 -5.90 9.96 -15.49
N GLU A 186 -6.23 9.48 -16.70
CA GLU A 186 -7.06 10.21 -17.67
C GLU A 186 -8.54 10.26 -17.28
N GLY A 187 -8.97 9.56 -16.23
CA GLY A 187 -10.35 9.54 -15.76
C GLY A 187 -11.29 8.66 -16.57
N TRP A 188 -10.77 7.77 -17.40
CA TRP A 188 -11.54 6.84 -18.22
C TRP A 188 -12.03 5.65 -17.39
N LEU A 189 -12.72 5.93 -16.28
CA LEU A 189 -13.13 4.90 -15.31
C LEU A 189 -14.24 3.99 -15.82
N ASP A 190 -15.12 4.54 -16.67
CA ASP A 190 -16.26 3.82 -17.30
C ASP A 190 -16.27 4.06 -18.81
N HIS A 191 -15.11 4.04 -19.44
CA HIS A 191 -14.95 4.26 -20.87
C HIS A 191 -14.92 2.92 -21.64
N PRO A 192 -15.52 2.82 -22.86
CA PRO A 192 -15.52 1.58 -23.65
C PRO A 192 -14.13 0.98 -23.87
N ALA A 193 -13.09 1.81 -24.06
CA ALA A 193 -11.72 1.33 -24.16
C ALA A 193 -11.24 0.64 -22.89
N THR A 194 -11.65 1.13 -21.72
CA THR A 194 -11.29 0.53 -20.41
C THR A 194 -11.96 -0.83 -20.23
N TRP A 195 -13.20 -0.97 -20.72
CA TRP A 195 -13.91 -2.24 -20.75
C TRP A 195 -13.18 -3.27 -21.61
N LEU A 196 -12.83 -2.93 -22.85
CA LEU A 196 -12.09 -3.83 -23.74
C LEU A 196 -10.74 -4.26 -23.14
N VAL A 197 -10.01 -3.33 -22.53
CA VAL A 197 -8.75 -3.62 -21.86
C VAL A 197 -8.95 -4.53 -20.64
N ALA A 198 -10.04 -4.31 -19.88
CA ALA A 198 -10.35 -5.15 -18.73
C ALA A 198 -10.70 -6.59 -19.14
N GLU A 199 -11.54 -6.76 -20.17
CA GLU A 199 -11.88 -8.08 -20.74
C GLU A 199 -10.63 -8.82 -21.23
N GLU A 200 -9.74 -8.14 -21.95
CA GLU A 200 -8.48 -8.72 -22.46
C GLU A 200 -7.56 -9.17 -21.31
N TYR A 201 -7.47 -8.38 -20.24
CA TYR A 201 -6.62 -8.71 -19.11
C TYR A 201 -7.22 -9.79 -18.21
N LEU A 202 -8.52 -9.71 -17.95
CA LEU A 202 -9.18 -10.57 -16.96
C LEU A 202 -9.68 -11.89 -17.53
N GLY A 203 -10.00 -11.97 -18.83
CA GLY A 203 -10.49 -13.19 -19.46
C GLY A 203 -9.67 -14.45 -19.14
N PRO A 204 -8.33 -14.44 -19.34
CA PRO A 204 -7.49 -15.60 -18.99
C PRO A 204 -7.47 -15.92 -17.48
N LEU A 205 -7.62 -14.91 -16.60
CA LEU A 205 -7.68 -15.16 -15.17
C LEU A 205 -9.00 -15.78 -14.74
N LEU A 206 -10.11 -15.36 -15.33
CA LEU A 206 -11.44 -15.89 -15.01
C LEU A 206 -11.59 -17.36 -15.41
N ALA A 207 -10.89 -17.81 -16.47
CA ALA A 207 -10.83 -19.22 -16.86
C ALA A 207 -10.22 -20.12 -15.77
N GLU A 208 -9.49 -19.55 -14.80
CA GLU A 208 -8.89 -20.25 -13.67
C GLU A 208 -9.86 -20.44 -12.48
N HIS A 209 -11.12 -20.10 -12.62
CA HIS A 209 -12.16 -20.24 -11.56
C HIS A 209 -11.75 -19.62 -10.20
N LEU A 210 -11.31 -18.37 -10.24
CA LEU A 210 -10.92 -17.60 -9.06
C LEU A 210 -12.16 -17.18 -8.26
N ASP A 211 -12.04 -17.10 -6.94
CA ASP A 211 -13.08 -16.52 -6.07
C ASP A 211 -12.69 -15.14 -5.51
N THR A 212 -11.45 -14.74 -5.69
CA THR A 212 -10.92 -13.46 -5.19
C THR A 212 -9.91 -12.90 -6.18
N LEU A 213 -9.96 -11.59 -6.42
CA LEU A 213 -9.02 -10.86 -7.27
C LEU A 213 -8.37 -9.72 -6.48
N ILE A 214 -7.05 -9.76 -6.34
CA ILE A 214 -6.26 -8.70 -5.71
C ILE A 214 -6.02 -7.57 -6.71
N LEU A 215 -6.39 -6.35 -6.32
CA LEU A 215 -6.09 -5.11 -7.02
C LEU A 215 -4.70 -4.62 -6.57
N GLY A 216 -3.63 -5.21 -7.12
CA GLY A 216 -2.24 -5.03 -6.72
C GLY A 216 -1.57 -3.75 -7.26
N CYS A 217 -2.34 -2.68 -7.41
CA CYS A 217 -1.87 -1.35 -7.74
C CYS A 217 -2.80 -0.32 -7.11
N THR A 218 -2.25 0.77 -6.60
CA THR A 218 -2.99 1.85 -5.92
C THR A 218 -4.00 2.58 -6.82
N HIS A 219 -3.87 2.47 -8.14
CA HIS A 219 -4.81 3.04 -9.12
C HIS A 219 -6.06 2.17 -9.31
N TYR A 220 -5.92 0.85 -9.24
CA TYR A 220 -6.98 -0.08 -9.66
C TYR A 220 -8.26 -0.02 -8.81
N PRO A 221 -8.25 0.38 -7.52
CA PRO A 221 -9.48 0.56 -6.76
C PRO A 221 -10.48 1.56 -7.39
N LEU A 222 -10.01 2.53 -8.20
CA LEU A 222 -10.90 3.45 -8.90
C LEU A 222 -11.68 2.77 -10.04
N LEU A 223 -11.15 1.67 -10.59
CA LEU A 223 -11.84 0.85 -11.59
C LEU A 223 -12.76 -0.22 -10.97
N ARG A 224 -12.90 -0.26 -9.63
CA ARG A 224 -13.67 -1.30 -8.94
C ARG A 224 -15.08 -1.52 -9.50
N PRO A 225 -15.89 -0.49 -9.86
CA PRO A 225 -17.21 -0.70 -10.45
C PRO A 225 -17.12 -1.49 -11.76
N LEU A 226 -16.32 -1.02 -12.72
CA LEU A 226 -16.11 -1.67 -14.02
C LEU A 226 -15.52 -3.08 -13.87
N LEU A 227 -14.46 -3.22 -13.06
CA LEU A 227 -13.84 -4.53 -12.82
C LEU A 227 -14.82 -5.52 -12.17
N GLY A 228 -15.70 -5.02 -11.26
CA GLY A 228 -16.72 -5.85 -10.62
C GLY A 228 -17.74 -6.40 -11.63
N GLU A 229 -18.12 -5.61 -12.62
CA GLU A 229 -19.00 -6.06 -13.69
C GLU A 229 -18.31 -7.09 -14.60
N VAL A 230 -17.06 -6.86 -14.96
CA VAL A 230 -16.28 -7.80 -15.81
C VAL A 230 -16.05 -9.14 -15.13
N VAL A 231 -15.69 -9.15 -13.83
CA VAL A 231 -15.40 -10.41 -13.12
C VAL A 231 -16.67 -11.12 -12.64
N GLY A 232 -17.79 -10.41 -12.54
CA GLY A 232 -19.06 -10.95 -12.07
C GLY A 232 -19.14 -11.10 -10.55
N PRO A 233 -20.31 -11.55 -10.03
CA PRO A 233 -20.63 -11.54 -8.60
C PRO A 233 -19.89 -12.62 -7.79
N ASP A 234 -19.35 -13.64 -8.43
CA ASP A 234 -18.67 -14.75 -7.77
C ASP A 234 -17.22 -14.45 -7.41
N VAL A 235 -16.63 -13.38 -7.96
CA VAL A 235 -15.25 -12.98 -7.70
C VAL A 235 -15.18 -11.72 -6.84
N ARG A 236 -14.60 -11.84 -5.65
CA ARG A 236 -14.42 -10.71 -4.74
C ARG A 236 -13.20 -9.86 -5.11
N LEU A 237 -13.41 -8.58 -5.32
CA LEU A 237 -12.32 -7.63 -5.52
C LEU A 237 -11.74 -7.20 -4.17
N GLN A 238 -10.42 -7.36 -3.99
CA GLN A 238 -9.69 -6.96 -2.79
C GLN A 238 -8.58 -5.96 -3.12
N ASP A 239 -8.60 -4.81 -2.46
CA ASP A 239 -7.47 -3.89 -2.42
C ASP A 239 -6.82 -3.90 -1.03
N SER A 240 -5.66 -3.27 -0.91
CA SER A 240 -4.88 -3.26 0.33
C SER A 240 -5.19 -2.06 1.23
N ALA A 241 -5.92 -1.03 0.77
CA ALA A 241 -6.00 0.24 1.47
C ALA A 241 -6.63 0.12 2.87
N THR A 242 -7.80 -0.54 2.96
CA THR A 242 -8.48 -0.77 4.25
C THR A 242 -7.63 -1.64 5.19
N ALA A 243 -7.03 -2.71 4.67
CA ALA A 243 -6.19 -3.61 5.46
C ALA A 243 -4.94 -2.90 6.01
N VAL A 244 -4.35 -2.01 5.22
CA VAL A 244 -3.23 -1.15 5.65
C VAL A 244 -3.67 -0.20 6.76
N ALA A 245 -4.82 0.45 6.63
CA ALA A 245 -5.34 1.37 7.64
C ALA A 245 -5.61 0.66 8.98
N GLU A 246 -6.23 -0.53 8.96
CA GLU A 246 -6.43 -1.36 10.15
C GLU A 246 -5.11 -1.79 10.77
N ARG A 247 -4.14 -2.18 9.96
CA ARG A 247 -2.84 -2.60 10.47
C ARG A 247 -2.04 -1.41 11.02
N ALA A 248 -2.13 -0.22 10.42
CA ALA A 248 -1.55 1.00 10.97
C ALA A 248 -2.12 1.30 12.36
N ALA A 249 -3.45 1.23 12.53
CA ALA A 249 -4.09 1.42 13.82
C ALA A 249 -3.58 0.41 14.87
N ALA A 250 -3.48 -0.86 14.52
CA ALA A 250 -2.96 -1.90 15.40
C ALA A 250 -1.48 -1.65 15.80
N ILE A 251 -0.64 -1.20 14.87
CA ILE A 251 0.76 -0.86 15.14
C ILE A 251 0.84 0.33 16.10
N LEU A 252 0.09 1.40 15.83
CA LEU A 252 0.11 2.59 16.71
C LEU A 252 -0.33 2.23 18.12
N ALA A 253 -1.39 1.45 18.29
CA ALA A 253 -1.86 0.97 19.58
C ALA A 253 -0.84 0.06 20.29
N GLU A 254 -0.24 -0.90 19.55
CA GLU A 254 0.78 -1.82 20.08
C GLU A 254 2.00 -1.06 20.66
N PHE A 255 2.41 0.02 19.99
CA PHE A 255 3.58 0.80 20.39
C PHE A 255 3.25 2.03 21.25
N GLY A 256 1.97 2.33 21.54
CA GLY A 256 1.56 3.52 22.28
C GLY A 256 1.86 4.82 21.52
N LEU A 257 1.71 4.80 20.21
CA LEU A 257 2.02 5.90 19.29
C LEU A 257 0.78 6.62 18.75
N GLU A 258 -0.42 6.29 19.24
CA GLU A 258 -1.64 6.99 18.84
C GLU A 258 -1.54 8.47 19.22
N ASN A 259 -1.96 9.35 18.31
CA ASN A 259 -1.90 10.80 18.56
C ASN A 259 -2.92 11.21 19.63
N PRO A 260 -2.46 11.69 20.81
CA PRO A 260 -3.34 12.10 21.91
C PRO A 260 -3.90 13.51 21.72
N SER A 261 -3.42 14.29 20.72
CA SER A 261 -3.84 15.69 20.54
C SER A 261 -5.32 15.80 20.23
N ALA A 262 -5.95 16.83 20.79
CA ALA A 262 -7.30 17.26 20.42
C ALA A 262 -7.30 18.25 19.25
N ASP A 263 -6.13 18.71 18.80
CA ASP A 263 -6.00 19.61 17.65
C ASP A 263 -6.43 18.91 16.37
N PRO A 264 -6.96 19.63 15.39
CA PRO A 264 -7.23 19.09 14.07
C PRO A 264 -5.97 18.47 13.44
N PRO A 265 -6.08 17.32 12.76
CA PRO A 265 -4.93 16.68 12.12
C PRO A 265 -4.40 17.56 10.98
N ARG A 266 -3.09 17.47 10.75
CA ARG A 266 -2.42 18.16 9.65
C ARG A 266 -2.07 17.17 8.56
N TYR A 267 -2.41 17.51 7.31
CA TYR A 267 -2.11 16.73 6.13
C TYR A 267 -1.24 17.54 5.19
N THR A 268 -0.05 17.04 4.88
CA THR A 268 0.90 17.71 3.96
C THR A 268 1.24 16.77 2.83
N TYR A 269 1.19 17.26 1.61
CA TYR A 269 1.47 16.49 0.41
C TYR A 269 2.73 17.01 -0.27
N HIS A 270 3.72 16.15 -0.42
CA HIS A 270 4.97 16.46 -1.11
C HIS A 270 5.01 15.76 -2.46
N VAL A 271 5.34 16.49 -3.51
CA VAL A 271 5.43 15.98 -4.89
C VAL A 271 6.72 16.45 -5.54
N THR A 272 7.21 15.72 -6.54
CA THR A 272 8.45 16.05 -7.21
C THR A 272 8.27 16.76 -8.53
N ASP A 273 7.04 16.81 -9.07
CA ASP A 273 6.68 17.54 -10.29
C ASP A 273 5.18 17.83 -10.36
N MET A 274 4.78 18.80 -11.20
CA MET A 274 3.41 19.15 -11.60
C MET A 274 2.38 19.20 -10.45
N PRO A 275 2.55 20.05 -9.42
CA PRO A 275 1.66 20.06 -8.26
C PRO A 275 0.19 20.35 -8.63
N HIS A 276 -0.08 21.11 -9.70
CA HIS A 276 -1.46 21.38 -10.18
C HIS A 276 -2.12 20.11 -10.74
N ARG A 277 -1.39 19.35 -11.57
CA ARG A 277 -1.91 18.07 -12.10
C ARG A 277 -2.10 17.04 -10.97
N PHE A 278 -1.18 17.01 -10.00
CA PHE A 278 -1.33 16.20 -8.81
C PHE A 278 -2.59 16.55 -8.02
N LEU A 279 -2.89 17.85 -7.84
CA LEU A 279 -4.11 18.31 -7.17
C LEU A 279 -5.36 17.84 -7.92
N GLU A 280 -5.42 18.07 -9.24
CA GLU A 280 -6.57 17.73 -10.09
C GLU A 280 -6.89 16.22 -10.04
N ILE A 281 -5.89 15.38 -10.27
CA ILE A 281 -6.05 13.93 -10.25
C ILE A 281 -6.22 13.42 -8.82
N GLY A 282 -5.42 13.94 -7.89
CA GLY A 282 -5.34 13.46 -6.50
C GLY A 282 -6.64 13.57 -5.73
N GLN A 283 -7.43 14.62 -5.96
CA GLN A 283 -8.76 14.77 -5.33
C GLN A 283 -9.70 13.61 -5.68
N ARG A 284 -9.57 13.05 -6.88
CA ARG A 284 -10.35 11.86 -7.30
C ARG A 284 -9.96 10.61 -6.48
N PHE A 285 -8.67 10.42 -6.21
CA PHE A 285 -8.17 9.31 -5.40
C PHE A 285 -8.46 9.49 -3.91
N LEU A 286 -8.25 10.71 -3.40
CA LEU A 286 -8.47 11.03 -2.00
C LEU A 286 -9.96 11.11 -1.63
N GLY A 287 -10.82 11.47 -2.60
CA GLY A 287 -12.26 11.63 -2.40
C GLY A 287 -12.63 12.92 -1.63
N ARG A 288 -11.70 13.87 -1.50
CA ARG A 288 -11.90 15.16 -0.79
C ARG A 288 -10.93 16.23 -1.31
N PRO A 289 -11.19 17.53 -1.05
CA PRO A 289 -10.24 18.59 -1.34
C PRO A 289 -8.87 18.37 -0.67
N MET A 290 -7.84 18.86 -1.31
CA MET A 290 -6.45 18.80 -0.86
C MET A 290 -5.87 20.20 -0.72
N ASP A 291 -5.23 20.44 0.44
CA ASP A 291 -4.49 21.66 0.74
C ASP A 291 -3.01 21.30 0.99
N ASP A 292 -2.13 22.31 1.16
CA ASP A 292 -0.71 22.18 1.54
C ASP A 292 0.09 21.21 0.65
N ILE A 293 0.04 21.42 -0.68
CA ILE A 293 0.87 20.68 -1.64
C ILE A 293 2.19 21.41 -1.84
N ARG A 294 3.30 20.71 -1.65
CA ARG A 294 4.67 21.23 -1.70
C ARG A 294 5.47 20.54 -2.77
N LEU A 295 6.16 21.36 -3.60
CA LEU A 295 7.07 20.85 -4.61
C LEU A 295 8.45 20.62 -3.99
N GLU A 296 8.94 19.39 -4.11
CA GLU A 296 10.26 18.97 -3.62
C GLU A 296 11.20 18.68 -4.81
N ARG A 297 12.49 18.98 -4.63
CA ARG A 297 13.54 18.70 -5.63
C ARG A 297 14.60 17.81 -4.98
N PHE A 298 14.92 16.69 -5.63
CA PHE A 298 16.00 15.78 -5.24
C PHE A 298 17.23 15.96 -6.11
#